data_cad6d2c4250cb2af976fd80dd2e8e4a7
#
_entry.id   cad6d2c4250cb2af976fd80dd2e8e4a7
#
_cell.length_a   1.000
_cell.length_b   1.000
_cell.length_c   1.000
_cell.angle_alpha   90.00
_cell.angle_beta   90.00
_cell.angle_gamma   90.00
#
_symmetry.space_group_name_H-M   'P 1'
#
loop_
_entity.id
_entity.type
_entity.pdbx_description
1 polymer ?
#
loop_
_entity_poly.entity_id
_entity_poly.type
_entity_poly.pdbx_seq_one_letter_code
_entity_poly.pdbx_strand_id
1 'polypeptide(L)'
;MSTPVERISYSIKVGSKTLDPQYPIQSIVIDKHINKIPYARIALYDGDMQSQTFSLADGKTFEIGAAVTIQAGYGTELSTVFEGVVAKLAIKSSSTGSPTLLVTCRDVAYKTTLTPKTMHFAKSKDSDLLKKILGAYSGLKTKLETTATTHESIAQYELTDWDFLNIRAEANGQIVVVNNGEISVKKPKTTGKGSVTYIYGSDFMDFDIETDAREPWAGAAAVTWDSNKQAIVSTKASDPGERSMGDLSYKKLTSATKQNPVSIAHAGLANPEVKTLAEGLLDRSRIAKIKGTVTVLGTPKLLHDSLITIQKGAAHFSGDAYVSGIRHIITSGTWQTELSLGLEAKRYVRKYNDIGSLPAAGTMAPMHGLHIGIVKQIAQDPQKNERLFVHLPLVQSNPKEGIWCRLASFYATQKSGAFFIPEIEDEVVVGFVNDDVRAPIILGSLYSSKHAPPNPMDAKNLIKSFVSREKLELTFNDNKDGPEIRIKTPKGGRIQLSDKNKGIEIVDQNSNKIVLSSSGITLSSNKDIVLDAKGSITLKSIKDVVLNGTQNVNLKSMNINAQASMKALLSGNACTEVKSSMATVIKGTTVLIN
;
A
#
# COMPACT_ATOMS: atom_id res chain seq x y z
N MET A 1 -23.00 54.96 22.96
CA MET A 1 -21.78 55.49 23.57
C MET A 1 -20.61 54.68 23.02
N SER A 2 -19.75 55.32 22.21
CA SER A 2 -18.55 54.69 21.72
C SER A 2 -17.64 54.41 22.90
N THR A 3 -17.37 53.19 23.25
CA THR A 3 -16.29 52.80 24.17
C THR A 3 -15.01 53.47 23.68
N PRO A 4 -14.25 54.16 24.56
CA PRO A 4 -12.99 54.74 24.15
C PRO A 4 -12.13 53.64 23.55
N VAL A 5 -11.53 53.90 22.38
CA VAL A 5 -10.60 52.98 21.73
C VAL A 5 -9.37 52.91 22.65
N GLU A 6 -9.34 51.88 23.50
CA GLU A 6 -8.18 51.64 24.35
C GLU A 6 -6.95 51.39 23.46
N ARG A 7 -5.82 51.95 23.91
CA ARG A 7 -4.54 51.81 23.22
C ARG A 7 -4.16 50.33 23.14
N ILE A 8 -3.76 49.87 21.96
CA ILE A 8 -3.21 48.54 21.77
C ILE A 8 -1.94 48.37 22.59
N SER A 9 -1.88 47.27 23.31
CA SER A 9 -0.73 46.87 24.11
C SER A 9 -0.29 45.48 23.72
N TYR A 10 1.01 45.26 23.67
CA TYR A 10 1.58 43.92 23.47
C TYR A 10 2.83 43.75 24.35
N SER A 11 3.16 42.51 24.64
CA SER A 11 4.37 42.13 25.40
C SER A 11 5.01 40.92 24.70
N ILE A 12 6.32 40.97 24.55
CA ILE A 12 7.12 39.86 24.04
C ILE A 12 8.09 39.43 25.14
N LYS A 13 8.03 38.16 25.50
CA LYS A 13 8.96 37.55 26.44
C LYS A 13 9.83 36.55 25.70
N VAL A 14 11.16 36.64 25.84
CA VAL A 14 12.14 35.73 25.28
C VAL A 14 12.95 35.09 26.40
N GLY A 15 12.87 33.79 26.55
CA GLY A 15 13.37 33.08 27.71
C GLY A 15 12.66 33.57 29.00
N SER A 16 13.43 34.07 29.96
CA SER A 16 12.91 34.62 31.21
C SER A 16 12.69 36.15 31.18
N LYS A 17 13.15 36.84 30.13
CA LYS A 17 13.15 38.31 30.05
C LYS A 17 12.02 38.82 29.16
N THR A 18 11.29 39.83 29.63
CA THR A 18 10.38 40.60 28.78
C THR A 18 11.22 41.62 28.01
N LEU A 19 10.92 41.78 26.70
CA LEU A 19 11.58 42.77 25.87
C LEU A 19 11.22 44.18 26.37
N ASP A 20 12.22 45.07 26.39
CA ASP A 20 12.01 46.46 26.69
C ASP A 20 11.06 47.08 25.64
N PRO A 21 10.07 47.88 26.05
CA PRO A 21 9.19 48.62 25.13
C PRO A 21 9.93 49.54 24.15
N GLN A 22 11.18 49.86 24.41
CA GLN A 22 12.03 50.67 23.52
C GLN A 22 12.58 49.92 22.32
N TYR A 23 12.46 48.57 22.28
CA TYR A 23 12.85 47.80 21.10
C TYR A 23 12.06 48.28 19.87
N PRO A 24 12.73 48.57 18.74
CA PRO A 24 12.11 49.19 17.57
C PRO A 24 11.35 48.14 16.73
N ILE A 25 10.22 47.65 17.25
CA ILE A 25 9.39 46.65 16.58
C ILE A 25 8.63 47.32 15.46
N GLN A 26 8.85 46.84 14.22
CA GLN A 26 8.14 47.26 13.03
C GLN A 26 6.80 46.56 12.90
N SER A 27 6.78 45.24 13.10
CA SER A 27 5.56 44.43 13.00
C SER A 27 5.69 43.08 13.71
N ILE A 28 4.56 42.56 14.15
CA ILE A 28 4.40 41.20 14.66
C ILE A 28 3.29 40.55 13.85
N VAL A 29 3.59 39.46 13.18
CA VAL A 29 2.62 38.64 12.44
C VAL A 29 2.57 37.25 13.05
N ILE A 30 1.39 36.84 13.52
CA ILE A 30 1.16 35.50 14.08
C ILE A 30 0.16 34.79 13.19
N ASP A 31 0.49 33.60 12.76
CA ASP A 31 -0.33 32.81 11.82
C ASP A 31 -0.60 31.43 12.43
N LYS A 32 -1.88 31.09 12.60
CA LYS A 32 -2.36 29.82 13.16
C LYS A 32 -3.46 29.26 12.27
N HIS A 33 -3.22 28.13 11.64
CA HIS A 33 -4.22 27.45 10.83
C HIS A 33 -4.31 25.98 11.23
N ILE A 34 -5.46 25.37 11.05
CA ILE A 34 -5.60 23.92 11.15
C ILE A 34 -4.69 23.22 10.15
N ASN A 35 -4.20 22.04 10.50
CA ASN A 35 -3.28 21.23 9.69
C ASN A 35 -1.97 21.95 9.29
N LYS A 36 -1.58 23.01 10.04
CA LYS A 36 -0.31 23.73 9.88
C LYS A 36 0.35 23.97 11.24
N ILE A 37 1.68 24.09 11.23
CA ILE A 37 2.44 24.51 12.41
C ILE A 37 2.34 26.03 12.54
N PRO A 38 1.85 26.56 13.69
CA PRO A 38 1.81 27.99 13.94
C PRO A 38 3.18 28.63 13.90
N TYR A 39 3.23 29.86 13.44
CA TYR A 39 4.43 30.69 13.52
C TYR A 39 4.13 32.12 13.92
N ALA A 40 5.12 32.77 14.51
CA ALA A 40 5.15 34.21 14.67
C ALA A 40 6.38 34.78 13.98
N ARG A 41 6.23 35.92 13.33
CA ARG A 41 7.32 36.69 12.75
C ARG A 41 7.35 38.06 13.37
N ILE A 42 8.48 38.39 14.00
CA ILE A 42 8.72 39.69 14.59
C ILE A 42 9.75 40.39 13.69
N ALA A 43 9.40 41.56 13.18
CA ALA A 43 10.29 42.43 12.43
C ALA A 43 10.75 43.60 13.32
N LEU A 44 12.06 43.79 13.46
CA LEU A 44 12.65 44.83 14.24
C LEU A 44 13.64 45.64 13.39
N TYR A 45 13.67 46.94 13.56
CA TYR A 45 14.74 47.72 12.97
C TYR A 45 16.05 47.37 13.69
N ASP A 46 17.08 47.00 12.93
CA ASP A 46 18.40 46.64 13.46
C ASP A 46 19.45 46.92 12.41
N GLY A 47 20.53 47.49 12.82
CA GLY A 47 21.65 47.88 11.97
C GLY A 47 21.89 49.39 11.98
N ASP A 48 23.08 49.76 12.39
CA ASP A 48 23.60 51.08 12.32
C ASP A 48 24.72 51.15 11.26
N MET A 49 24.48 51.91 10.21
CA MET A 49 25.45 52.05 9.11
C MET A 49 26.69 52.81 9.52
N GLN A 50 26.60 53.70 10.51
CA GLN A 50 27.71 54.50 10.96
C GLN A 50 28.69 53.67 11.79
N SER A 51 28.19 52.87 12.70
CA SER A 51 28.99 51.97 13.53
C SER A 51 29.24 50.60 12.87
N GLN A 52 28.58 50.31 11.75
CA GLN A 52 28.65 49.03 11.03
C GLN A 52 28.29 47.81 11.89
N THR A 53 27.28 47.97 12.78
CA THR A 53 26.88 46.92 13.73
C THR A 53 25.40 46.56 13.63
N PHE A 54 25.06 45.33 14.04
CA PHE A 54 23.71 44.81 14.18
C PHE A 54 23.47 44.37 15.62
N SER A 55 23.16 45.33 16.48
CA SER A 55 23.15 45.14 17.94
C SER A 55 22.13 44.08 18.41
N LEU A 56 21.01 43.94 17.73
CA LEU A 56 19.98 42.94 18.08
C LEU A 56 20.30 41.56 17.49
N ALA A 57 20.78 41.50 16.25
CA ALA A 57 21.17 40.26 15.59
C ALA A 57 22.39 39.59 16.23
N ASP A 58 23.38 40.40 16.61
CA ASP A 58 24.62 39.96 17.29
C ASP A 58 24.40 39.73 18.80
N GLY A 59 23.28 40.23 19.33
CA GLY A 59 22.92 40.10 20.72
C GLY A 59 22.37 38.74 21.11
N LYS A 60 22.37 38.42 22.40
CA LYS A 60 21.86 37.16 22.96
C LYS A 60 20.33 37.13 23.17
N THR A 61 19.61 38.17 22.76
CA THR A 61 18.18 38.30 23.04
C THR A 61 17.36 37.26 22.26
N PHE A 62 17.68 37.07 20.99
CA PHE A 62 16.93 36.15 20.09
C PHE A 62 17.75 34.92 19.72
N GLU A 63 18.38 34.26 20.68
CA GLU A 63 19.11 33.02 20.40
C GLU A 63 18.17 31.94 19.82
N ILE A 64 18.66 31.18 18.81
CA ILE A 64 17.91 30.08 18.26
C ILE A 64 17.60 29.04 19.35
N GLY A 65 16.33 28.63 19.43
CA GLY A 65 15.84 27.72 20.47
C GLY A 65 15.30 28.43 21.72
N ALA A 66 15.52 29.73 21.89
CA ALA A 66 14.96 30.47 23.01
C ALA A 66 13.42 30.46 22.98
N ALA A 67 12.79 30.23 24.13
CA ALA A 67 11.32 30.25 24.25
C ALA A 67 10.79 31.68 24.03
N VAL A 68 9.68 31.80 23.32
CA VAL A 68 9.03 33.09 23.04
C VAL A 68 7.56 33.00 23.40
N THR A 69 7.10 33.98 24.18
CA THR A 69 5.68 34.22 24.46
C THR A 69 5.31 35.62 23.98
N ILE A 70 4.25 35.69 23.15
CA ILE A 70 3.70 36.97 22.69
C ILE A 70 2.31 37.13 23.28
N GLN A 71 2.10 38.24 23.95
CA GLN A 71 0.82 38.65 24.51
C GLN A 71 0.35 39.93 23.80
N ALA A 72 -0.95 40.04 23.58
CA ALA A 72 -1.58 41.20 22.97
C ALA A 72 -2.94 41.47 23.62
N GLY A 73 -3.33 42.74 23.63
CA GLY A 73 -4.58 43.17 24.24
C GLY A 73 -4.79 44.66 24.10
N TYR A 74 -5.68 45.18 24.95
CA TYR A 74 -6.00 46.59 25.01
C TYR A 74 -5.81 47.09 26.44
N GLY A 75 -5.27 48.30 26.58
CA GLY A 75 -4.95 48.85 27.89
C GLY A 75 -3.94 47.99 28.65
N THR A 76 -4.32 47.51 29.82
CA THR A 76 -3.51 46.63 30.68
C THR A 76 -3.86 45.16 30.57
N GLU A 77 -4.94 44.82 29.86
CA GLU A 77 -5.39 43.43 29.73
C GLU A 77 -4.68 42.75 28.54
N LEU A 78 -3.69 41.95 28.86
CA LEU A 78 -2.93 41.17 27.89
C LEU A 78 -3.28 39.67 27.96
N SER A 79 -3.48 39.07 26.81
CA SER A 79 -3.68 37.63 26.66
C SER A 79 -2.61 37.02 25.76
N THR A 80 -2.22 35.77 26.04
CA THR A 80 -1.24 35.06 25.22
C THR A 80 -1.82 34.72 23.87
N VAL A 81 -1.24 35.27 22.81
CA VAL A 81 -1.63 35.02 21.43
C VAL A 81 -0.68 34.03 20.71
N PHE A 82 0.54 33.86 21.24
CA PHE A 82 1.49 32.89 20.69
C PHE A 82 2.52 32.44 21.75
N GLU A 83 2.80 31.13 21.74
CA GLU A 83 3.95 30.53 22.42
C GLU A 83 4.72 29.65 21.46
N GLY A 84 6.05 29.67 21.54
CA GLY A 84 6.91 28.89 20.70
C GLY A 84 8.39 29.10 21.00
N VAL A 85 9.23 28.87 20.01
CA VAL A 85 10.69 29.08 20.12
C VAL A 85 11.22 29.84 18.91
N VAL A 86 12.30 30.55 19.07
CA VAL A 86 13.04 31.18 17.95
C VAL A 86 13.59 30.07 17.05
N ALA A 87 13.15 30.03 15.79
CA ALA A 87 13.55 28.99 14.84
C ALA A 87 14.44 29.52 13.70
N LYS A 88 14.34 30.81 13.37
CA LYS A 88 15.12 31.43 12.29
C LYS A 88 15.34 32.88 12.52
N LEU A 89 16.53 33.35 12.24
CA LEU A 89 16.91 34.77 12.16
C LEU A 89 17.28 35.10 10.71
N ALA A 90 16.88 36.28 10.26
CA ALA A 90 17.28 36.81 8.97
C ALA A 90 17.42 38.32 9.01
N ILE A 91 18.44 38.85 8.37
CA ILE A 91 18.63 40.30 8.21
C ILE A 91 18.18 40.66 6.79
N LYS A 92 17.39 41.73 6.68
CA LYS A 92 17.03 42.38 5.43
C LYS A 92 17.61 43.77 5.42
N SER A 93 18.40 44.09 4.41
CA SER A 93 18.87 45.45 4.15
C SER A 93 18.60 45.78 2.69
N SER A 94 18.14 46.99 2.42
CA SER A 94 17.93 47.49 1.05
C SER A 94 18.48 48.90 0.93
N SER A 95 18.77 49.35 -0.27
CA SER A 95 19.26 50.71 -0.54
C SER A 95 18.26 51.84 -0.19
N THR A 96 16.97 51.47 -0.06
CA THR A 96 15.89 52.45 0.17
C THR A 96 15.19 52.30 1.54
N GLY A 97 15.62 51.35 2.37
CA GLY A 97 14.96 51.08 3.67
C GLY A 97 15.96 50.83 4.80
N SER A 98 15.52 51.05 6.02
CA SER A 98 16.32 50.73 7.21
C SER A 98 16.53 49.22 7.32
N PRO A 99 17.72 48.76 7.70
CA PRO A 99 17.96 47.33 7.94
C PRO A 99 16.99 46.76 8.98
N THR A 100 16.59 45.54 8.78
CA THR A 100 15.56 44.89 9.60
C THR A 100 16.00 43.48 9.98
N LEU A 101 15.95 43.18 11.27
CA LEU A 101 16.05 41.82 11.79
C LEU A 101 14.67 41.17 11.76
N LEU A 102 14.57 40.01 11.09
CA LEU A 102 13.38 39.16 11.05
C LEU A 102 13.57 37.95 11.96
N VAL A 103 12.88 37.92 13.08
CA VAL A 103 12.85 36.80 14.01
C VAL A 103 11.62 35.94 13.68
N THR A 104 11.85 34.70 13.23
CA THR A 104 10.75 33.75 13.00
C THR A 104 10.72 32.73 14.12
N CYS A 105 9.61 32.75 14.86
CA CYS A 105 9.32 31.80 15.93
C CYS A 105 8.36 30.72 15.41
N ARG A 106 8.52 29.48 15.86
CA ARG A 106 7.65 28.35 15.54
C ARG A 106 7.08 27.78 16.84
N ASP A 107 5.84 27.31 16.79
CA ASP A 107 5.31 26.44 17.84
C ASP A 107 6.22 25.22 18.00
N VAL A 108 6.40 24.75 19.24
CA VAL A 108 7.30 23.60 19.53
C VAL A 108 6.94 22.32 18.74
N ALA A 109 5.71 22.23 18.26
CA ALA A 109 5.25 21.17 17.36
C ALA A 109 6.05 21.09 16.05
N TYR A 110 6.79 22.14 15.64
CA TYR A 110 7.63 22.11 14.43
C TYR A 110 8.67 20.99 14.45
N LYS A 111 9.07 20.54 15.64
CA LYS A 111 10.03 19.43 15.79
C LYS A 111 9.53 18.14 15.14
N THR A 112 8.22 17.98 15.00
CA THR A 112 7.61 16.81 14.32
C THR A 112 7.81 16.81 12.81
N THR A 113 8.25 17.94 12.22
CA THR A 113 8.48 18.10 10.77
C THR A 113 9.93 17.89 10.34
N LEU A 114 10.88 17.70 11.28
CA LEU A 114 12.30 17.81 10.97
C LEU A 114 12.91 16.57 10.33
N THR A 115 12.47 15.39 10.75
CA THR A 115 13.14 14.15 10.36
C THR A 115 12.12 13.10 9.89
N PRO A 116 12.22 12.62 8.65
CA PRO A 116 11.48 11.47 8.20
C PRO A 116 11.89 10.22 9.01
N LYS A 117 10.91 9.36 9.29
CA LYS A 117 11.10 8.12 10.06
C LYS A 117 10.44 6.94 9.36
N THR A 118 10.97 5.76 9.63
CA THR A 118 10.33 4.49 9.25
C THR A 118 10.04 3.72 10.52
N MET A 119 8.75 3.48 10.80
CA MET A 119 8.27 2.76 11.96
C MET A 119 7.10 1.86 11.60
N HIS A 120 6.99 0.74 12.27
CA HIS A 120 5.89 -0.21 12.12
C HIS A 120 5.10 -0.34 13.42
N PHE A 121 3.77 -0.39 13.29
CA PHE A 121 2.84 -0.55 14.40
C PHE A 121 1.93 -1.74 14.11
N ALA A 122 1.86 -2.68 15.04
CA ALA A 122 0.97 -3.83 14.98
C ALA A 122 -0.19 -3.66 15.97
N LYS A 123 -1.38 -4.11 15.60
CA LYS A 123 -2.60 -4.15 16.44
C LYS A 123 -2.85 -2.83 17.19
N SER A 124 -2.78 -1.71 16.46
CA SER A 124 -2.87 -0.38 17.04
C SER A 124 -4.00 0.45 16.42
N LYS A 125 -4.65 1.28 17.23
CA LYS A 125 -5.53 2.35 16.75
C LYS A 125 -4.72 3.58 16.39
N ASP A 126 -5.23 4.41 15.48
CA ASP A 126 -4.57 5.67 15.11
C ASP A 126 -4.33 6.58 16.32
N SER A 127 -5.31 6.73 17.20
CA SER A 127 -5.16 7.50 18.44
C SER A 127 -4.00 7.04 19.31
N ASP A 128 -3.77 5.72 19.42
CA ASP A 128 -2.75 5.14 20.30
C ASP A 128 -1.35 5.28 19.70
N LEU A 129 -1.23 4.99 18.38
CA LEU A 129 0.05 5.16 17.68
C LEU A 129 0.47 6.62 17.64
N LEU A 130 -0.46 7.56 17.38
CA LEU A 130 -0.17 8.99 17.39
C LEU A 130 0.23 9.48 18.78
N LYS A 131 -0.43 8.99 19.86
CA LYS A 131 -0.03 9.27 21.23
C LYS A 131 1.40 8.81 21.52
N LYS A 132 1.78 7.62 21.05
CA LYS A 132 3.13 7.09 21.19
C LYS A 132 4.16 7.95 20.45
N ILE A 133 3.87 8.33 19.19
CA ILE A 133 4.77 9.16 18.38
C ILE A 133 4.98 10.53 19.04
N LEU A 134 3.88 11.22 19.36
CA LEU A 134 3.93 12.58 19.92
C LEU A 134 4.48 12.63 21.33
N GLY A 135 4.33 11.57 22.11
CA GLY A 135 4.89 11.42 23.45
C GLY A 135 6.43 11.44 23.50
N ALA A 136 7.10 11.24 22.37
CA ALA A 136 8.55 11.35 22.27
C ALA A 136 9.06 12.81 22.26
N TYR A 137 8.17 13.80 22.12
CA TYR A 137 8.53 15.21 22.01
C TYR A 137 8.35 15.94 23.36
N SER A 138 9.45 16.23 24.01
CA SER A 138 9.46 17.02 25.26
C SER A 138 8.87 18.42 25.06
N GLY A 139 7.99 18.83 25.98
CA GLY A 139 7.32 20.14 25.97
C GLY A 139 6.07 20.21 25.08
N LEU A 140 5.70 19.11 24.41
CA LEU A 140 4.49 19.02 23.61
C LEU A 140 3.35 18.38 24.41
N LYS A 141 2.21 19.06 24.48
CA LYS A 141 0.97 18.52 25.07
C LYS A 141 0.09 17.93 23.96
N THR A 142 -0.68 16.91 24.27
CA THR A 142 -1.53 16.24 23.27
C THR A 142 -2.95 16.02 23.77
N LYS A 143 -3.92 16.28 22.89
CA LYS A 143 -5.35 15.93 23.05
C LYS A 143 -5.81 15.18 21.82
N LEU A 144 -5.90 13.86 21.93
CA LEU A 144 -6.24 12.99 20.81
C LEU A 144 -7.62 12.37 21.02
N GLU A 145 -8.54 12.65 20.12
CA GLU A 145 -9.84 11.97 20.08
C GLU A 145 -9.65 10.53 19.68
N THR A 146 -10.27 9.60 20.41
CA THR A 146 -10.13 8.15 20.20
C THR A 146 -10.66 7.75 18.83
N THR A 147 -9.92 6.90 18.13
CA THR A 147 -10.33 6.31 16.85
C THR A 147 -10.90 4.91 17.04
N ALA A 148 -11.83 4.50 16.16
CA ALA A 148 -12.54 3.23 16.31
C ALA A 148 -11.73 2.05 15.75
N THR A 149 -11.11 2.22 14.59
CA THR A 149 -10.45 1.14 13.84
C THR A 149 -9.14 0.72 14.49
N THR A 150 -8.98 -0.59 14.72
CA THR A 150 -7.71 -1.20 15.08
C THR A 150 -7.08 -1.79 13.83
N HIS A 151 -5.89 -1.32 13.47
CA HIS A 151 -5.13 -1.82 12.33
C HIS A 151 -4.31 -3.04 12.75
N GLU A 152 -4.39 -4.14 12.01
CA GLU A 152 -3.50 -5.29 12.23
C GLU A 152 -2.03 -4.91 11.99
N SER A 153 -1.79 -4.08 10.99
CA SER A 153 -0.46 -3.61 10.62
C SER A 153 -0.56 -2.24 9.95
N ILE A 154 0.23 -1.28 10.40
CA ILE A 154 0.35 0.04 9.78
C ILE A 154 1.80 0.52 9.87
N ALA A 155 2.28 1.17 8.83
CA ALA A 155 3.63 1.69 8.78
C ALA A 155 3.65 3.20 8.51
N GLN A 156 4.53 3.89 9.21
CA GLN A 156 5.08 5.17 8.81
C GLN A 156 6.34 4.82 8.01
N TYR A 157 6.38 5.18 6.73
CA TYR A 157 7.51 4.85 5.85
C TYR A 157 8.09 6.12 5.23
N GLU A 158 9.32 6.47 5.64
CA GLU A 158 10.04 7.67 5.20
C GLU A 158 9.19 8.96 5.25
N LEU A 159 8.34 9.07 6.27
CA LEU A 159 7.47 10.22 6.53
C LEU A 159 7.92 10.97 7.77
N THR A 160 7.77 12.30 7.78
CA THR A 160 7.86 13.03 9.04
C THR A 160 6.70 12.65 9.96
N ASP A 161 6.88 12.79 11.27
CA ASP A 161 5.79 12.53 12.22
C ASP A 161 4.60 13.47 11.97
N TRP A 162 4.86 14.68 11.49
CA TRP A 162 3.83 15.66 11.12
C TRP A 162 3.01 15.21 9.91
N ASP A 163 3.64 14.75 8.86
CA ASP A 163 2.93 14.29 7.65
C ASP A 163 2.12 13.04 7.95
N PHE A 164 2.71 12.09 8.67
CA PHE A 164 2.00 10.89 9.10
C PHE A 164 0.79 11.22 9.98
N LEU A 165 0.93 12.13 10.95
CA LEU A 165 -0.16 12.65 11.78
C LEU A 165 -1.31 13.20 10.94
N ASN A 166 -1.03 14.07 9.97
CA ASN A 166 -2.04 14.69 9.12
C ASN A 166 -2.74 13.67 8.22
N ILE A 167 -1.99 12.72 7.63
CA ILE A 167 -2.54 11.65 6.81
C ILE A 167 -3.51 10.78 7.63
N ARG A 168 -3.11 10.40 8.88
CA ARG A 168 -3.95 9.56 9.73
C ARG A 168 -5.14 10.31 10.30
N ALA A 169 -4.98 11.58 10.65
CA ALA A 169 -6.09 12.44 11.05
C ALA A 169 -7.14 12.54 9.92
N GLU A 170 -6.71 12.84 8.70
CA GLU A 170 -7.62 12.91 7.54
C GLU A 170 -8.34 11.58 7.26
N ALA A 171 -7.65 10.44 7.40
CA ALA A 171 -8.25 9.11 7.24
C ALA A 171 -9.40 8.85 8.24
N ASN A 172 -9.37 9.50 9.40
CA ASN A 172 -10.40 9.43 10.43
C ASN A 172 -11.42 10.59 10.39
N GLY A 173 -11.37 11.44 9.34
CA GLY A 173 -12.22 12.63 9.26
C GLY A 173 -11.89 13.68 10.33
N GLN A 174 -10.68 13.65 10.85
CA GLN A 174 -10.18 14.56 11.88
C GLN A 174 -9.28 15.65 11.29
N ILE A 175 -9.05 16.69 12.05
CA ILE A 175 -8.10 17.77 11.78
C ILE A 175 -7.04 17.84 12.88
N VAL A 176 -5.91 18.45 12.53
CA VAL A 176 -4.84 18.75 13.49
C VAL A 176 -4.87 20.22 13.83
N VAL A 177 -5.03 20.50 15.11
CA VAL A 177 -5.04 21.87 15.67
C VAL A 177 -3.84 22.02 16.58
N VAL A 178 -2.96 22.97 16.28
CA VAL A 178 -1.79 23.28 17.11
C VAL A 178 -1.97 24.64 17.74
N ASN A 179 -1.86 24.72 19.06
CA ASN A 179 -1.97 25.98 19.77
C ASN A 179 -1.09 26.00 21.01
N ASN A 180 -0.09 26.88 21.03
CA ASN A 180 0.78 27.15 22.17
C ASN A 180 1.35 25.88 22.82
N GLY A 181 1.98 25.02 22.00
CA GLY A 181 2.62 23.77 22.44
C GLY A 181 1.66 22.60 22.70
N GLU A 182 0.38 22.73 22.33
CA GLU A 182 -0.58 21.63 22.38
C GLU A 182 -1.00 21.21 20.98
N ILE A 183 -0.92 19.92 20.66
CA ILE A 183 -1.50 19.31 19.47
C ILE A 183 -2.81 18.62 19.85
N SER A 184 -3.91 19.06 19.23
CA SER A 184 -5.20 18.40 19.32
C SER A 184 -5.53 17.73 17.98
N VAL A 185 -5.92 16.44 18.00
CA VAL A 185 -6.43 15.71 16.83
C VAL A 185 -7.87 15.32 17.10
N LYS A 186 -8.80 15.90 16.35
CA LYS A 186 -10.24 15.80 16.63
C LYS A 186 -11.07 16.10 15.38
N LYS A 187 -12.35 15.80 15.43
CA LYS A 187 -13.29 16.25 14.39
C LYS A 187 -13.41 17.77 14.41
N PRO A 188 -13.59 18.44 13.24
CA PRO A 188 -13.76 19.88 13.19
C PRO A 188 -15.06 20.32 13.89
N LYS A 189 -15.00 21.43 14.63
CA LYS A 189 -16.17 21.99 15.32
C LYS A 189 -17.03 22.80 14.36
N THR A 190 -17.89 22.16 13.62
CA THR A 190 -18.67 22.74 12.51
C THR A 190 -20.13 23.01 12.83
N THR A 191 -20.58 22.69 14.05
CA THR A 191 -21.96 22.86 14.51
C THR A 191 -22.00 23.66 15.80
N GLY A 192 -23.07 24.37 16.03
CA GLY A 192 -23.29 25.23 17.19
C GLY A 192 -23.39 26.70 16.78
N LYS A 193 -23.44 27.59 17.77
CA LYS A 193 -23.43 29.03 17.59
C LYS A 193 -22.03 29.58 17.62
N GLY A 194 -21.77 30.66 16.87
CA GLY A 194 -20.52 31.39 16.92
C GLY A 194 -20.23 31.94 18.32
N SER A 195 -18.96 31.84 18.74
CA SER A 195 -18.49 32.36 20.04
C SER A 195 -18.50 33.89 20.10
N VAL A 196 -18.40 34.54 18.95
CA VAL A 196 -18.45 35.99 18.77
C VAL A 196 -19.35 36.30 17.58
N THR A 197 -20.14 37.36 17.69
CA THR A 197 -20.96 37.86 16.59
C THR A 197 -20.32 39.11 16.00
N TYR A 198 -20.19 39.16 14.69
CA TYR A 198 -19.72 40.28 13.92
C TYR A 198 -20.82 40.78 12.97
N ILE A 199 -20.98 42.12 12.91
CA ILE A 199 -22.03 42.76 12.12
C ILE A 199 -21.37 43.46 10.94
N TYR A 200 -21.85 43.16 9.72
CA TYR A 200 -21.40 43.84 8.51
C TYR A 200 -21.76 45.35 8.58
N GLY A 201 -20.80 46.18 8.20
CA GLY A 201 -20.92 47.63 8.25
C GLY A 201 -20.47 48.27 9.57
N SER A 202 -20.14 47.46 10.62
CA SER A 202 -19.60 48.00 11.87
C SER A 202 -18.29 47.34 12.32
N ASP A 203 -18.18 46.00 12.13
CA ASP A 203 -17.12 45.21 12.78
C ASP A 203 -16.03 44.74 11.81
N PHE A 204 -16.32 44.73 10.51
CA PHE A 204 -15.36 44.29 9.50
C PHE A 204 -14.55 45.45 8.92
N MET A 205 -13.24 45.21 8.81
CA MET A 205 -12.31 46.07 8.06
C MET A 205 -12.23 45.61 6.60
N ASP A 206 -12.14 44.30 6.37
CA ASP A 206 -12.21 43.64 5.05
C ASP A 206 -13.12 42.44 5.11
N PHE A 207 -13.78 42.14 3.99
CA PHE A 207 -14.73 41.06 3.89
C PHE A 207 -14.68 40.49 2.47
N ASP A 208 -14.06 39.33 2.30
CA ASP A 208 -13.94 38.60 1.04
C ASP A 208 -14.37 37.15 1.25
N ILE A 209 -15.59 36.81 0.83
CA ILE A 209 -16.20 35.49 1.02
C ILE A 209 -16.85 35.04 -0.27
N GLU A 210 -16.60 33.79 -0.63
CA GLU A 210 -17.18 33.13 -1.79
C GLU A 210 -17.98 31.87 -1.43
N THR A 211 -18.97 31.52 -2.25
CA THR A 211 -19.60 30.21 -2.27
C THR A 211 -19.38 29.57 -3.63
N ASP A 212 -18.90 28.32 -3.62
CA ASP A 212 -18.60 27.58 -4.85
C ASP A 212 -19.44 26.31 -4.94
N ALA A 213 -20.29 26.23 -5.99
CA ALA A 213 -21.17 25.09 -6.21
C ALA A 213 -20.43 23.80 -6.60
N ARG A 214 -19.14 23.89 -6.92
CA ARG A 214 -18.29 22.73 -7.26
C ARG A 214 -17.76 21.99 -6.04
N GLU A 215 -17.68 22.64 -4.90
CA GLU A 215 -17.06 22.11 -3.69
C GLU A 215 -17.95 21.11 -2.92
N PRO A 216 -19.25 21.37 -2.66
CA PRO A 216 -20.06 20.45 -1.88
C PRO A 216 -20.45 19.21 -2.71
N TRP A 217 -20.30 18.04 -2.12
CA TRP A 217 -20.70 16.77 -2.75
C TRP A 217 -22.17 16.44 -2.47
N ALA A 218 -22.87 15.84 -3.44
CA ALA A 218 -24.24 15.35 -3.27
C ALA A 218 -24.31 14.23 -2.22
N GLY A 219 -23.25 13.44 -2.09
CA GLY A 219 -23.08 12.37 -1.13
C GLY A 219 -21.76 11.66 -1.35
N ALA A 220 -21.43 10.69 -0.51
CA ALA A 220 -20.28 9.82 -0.69
C ALA A 220 -20.62 8.37 -0.36
N ALA A 221 -19.88 7.42 -0.93
CA ALA A 221 -19.97 6.01 -0.63
C ALA A 221 -18.56 5.40 -0.52
N ALA A 222 -18.37 4.53 0.46
CA ALA A 222 -17.20 3.67 0.58
C ALA A 222 -17.39 2.44 -0.30
N VAL A 223 -16.41 2.12 -1.15
CA VAL A 223 -16.43 0.96 -2.05
C VAL A 223 -15.18 0.14 -1.79
N THR A 224 -15.35 -1.12 -1.36
CA THR A 224 -14.26 -2.03 -1.04
C THR A 224 -14.43 -3.38 -1.71
N TRP A 225 -13.34 -4.11 -1.89
CA TRP A 225 -13.36 -5.50 -2.32
C TRP A 225 -13.37 -6.42 -1.10
N ASP A 226 -14.37 -7.26 -1.00
CA ASP A 226 -14.44 -8.31 0.03
C ASP A 226 -13.95 -9.63 -0.61
N SER A 227 -12.75 -10.04 -0.25
CA SER A 227 -12.12 -11.25 -0.80
C SER A 227 -12.83 -12.55 -0.39
N ASN A 228 -13.52 -12.56 0.76
CA ASN A 228 -14.25 -13.75 1.22
C ASN A 228 -15.53 -13.96 0.42
N LYS A 229 -16.18 -12.86 0.03
CA LYS A 229 -17.40 -12.89 -0.78
C LYS A 229 -17.10 -12.81 -2.28
N GLN A 230 -15.85 -12.49 -2.65
CA GLN A 230 -15.46 -12.16 -4.02
C GLN A 230 -16.40 -11.15 -4.69
N ALA A 231 -16.77 -10.11 -3.93
CA ALA A 231 -17.75 -9.12 -4.34
C ALA A 231 -17.34 -7.70 -3.89
N ILE A 232 -17.87 -6.73 -4.60
CA ILE A 232 -17.78 -5.32 -4.21
C ILE A 232 -18.78 -5.06 -3.10
N VAL A 233 -18.30 -4.50 -1.98
CA VAL A 233 -19.13 -3.99 -0.88
C VAL A 233 -19.17 -2.47 -0.98
N SER A 234 -20.37 -1.90 -1.11
CA SER A 234 -20.60 -0.46 -1.13
C SER A 234 -21.44 -0.04 0.07
N THR A 235 -20.96 0.95 0.82
CA THR A 235 -21.65 1.49 2.00
C THR A 235 -21.74 3.01 1.87
N LYS A 236 -22.96 3.57 1.96
CA LYS A 236 -23.15 5.02 1.94
C LYS A 236 -22.50 5.66 3.16
N ALA A 237 -21.81 6.78 2.97
CA ALA A 237 -21.37 7.66 4.03
C ALA A 237 -22.58 8.34 4.68
N SER A 238 -22.52 8.53 5.99
CA SER A 238 -23.53 9.28 6.73
C SER A 238 -23.52 10.73 6.27
N ASP A 239 -24.70 11.31 6.02
CA ASP A 239 -24.81 12.72 5.62
C ASP A 239 -24.55 13.61 6.86
N PRO A 240 -23.52 14.46 6.86
CA PRO A 240 -23.24 15.37 7.96
C PRO A 240 -24.24 16.52 8.07
N GLY A 241 -25.19 16.61 7.15
CA GLY A 241 -26.21 17.66 7.10
C GLY A 241 -25.73 18.99 6.52
N GLU A 242 -26.56 20.02 6.66
CA GLU A 242 -26.28 21.38 6.21
C GLU A 242 -25.40 22.11 7.22
N ARG A 243 -24.61 23.05 6.74
CA ARG A 243 -23.85 23.99 7.56
C ARG A 243 -24.62 25.30 7.71
N SER A 244 -24.54 25.91 8.90
CA SER A 244 -25.37 27.05 9.29
C SER A 244 -25.03 28.38 8.62
N MET A 245 -23.96 28.43 7.81
CA MET A 245 -23.60 29.62 7.06
C MET A 245 -24.27 29.67 5.69
N GLY A 246 -24.93 30.78 5.39
CA GLY A 246 -25.60 31.06 4.13
C GLY A 246 -26.93 30.31 3.95
N ASP A 247 -27.78 30.84 3.09
CA ASP A 247 -29.10 30.29 2.72
C ASP A 247 -29.07 29.34 1.51
N LEU A 248 -27.92 29.23 0.84
CA LEU A 248 -27.73 28.28 -0.26
C LEU A 248 -27.41 26.91 0.31
N SER A 249 -28.39 26.00 0.26
CA SER A 249 -28.18 24.63 0.72
C SER A 249 -27.26 23.86 -0.23
N TYR A 250 -26.50 22.89 0.32
CA TYR A 250 -25.68 22.01 -0.52
C TYR A 250 -26.53 21.26 -1.56
N LYS A 251 -27.77 20.90 -1.21
CA LYS A 251 -28.70 20.23 -2.14
C LYS A 251 -29.02 21.10 -3.36
N LYS A 252 -29.23 22.41 -3.13
CA LYS A 252 -29.48 23.36 -4.22
C LYS A 252 -28.25 23.49 -5.11
N LEU A 253 -27.06 23.60 -4.53
CA LEU A 253 -25.80 23.72 -5.27
C LEU A 253 -25.47 22.46 -6.07
N THR A 254 -25.57 21.27 -5.45
CA THR A 254 -25.29 20.00 -6.14
C THR A 254 -26.33 19.64 -7.20
N SER A 255 -27.58 20.06 -7.03
CA SER A 255 -28.61 19.93 -8.07
C SER A 255 -28.34 20.83 -9.27
N ALA A 256 -27.89 22.06 -9.03
CA ALA A 256 -27.54 23.01 -10.11
C ALA A 256 -26.35 22.48 -10.95
N THR A 257 -25.41 21.82 -10.33
CA THR A 257 -24.23 21.22 -10.99
C THR A 257 -24.46 19.77 -11.44
N LYS A 258 -25.64 19.19 -11.18
CA LYS A 258 -26.00 17.80 -11.51
C LYS A 258 -24.99 16.78 -10.99
N GLN A 259 -24.44 17.00 -9.80
CA GLN A 259 -23.43 16.13 -9.23
C GLN A 259 -24.00 14.79 -8.77
N ASN A 260 -23.27 13.72 -9.07
CA ASN A 260 -23.51 12.40 -8.51
C ASN A 260 -22.74 12.22 -7.18
N PRO A 261 -23.19 11.31 -6.28
CA PRO A 261 -22.41 10.91 -5.13
C PRO A 261 -21.01 10.42 -5.51
N VAL A 262 -20.01 10.78 -4.70
CA VAL A 262 -18.62 10.40 -4.93
C VAL A 262 -18.35 9.00 -4.35
N SER A 263 -17.73 8.13 -5.14
CA SER A 263 -17.28 6.80 -4.67
C SER A 263 -15.82 6.87 -4.21
N ILE A 264 -15.58 6.52 -2.96
CA ILE A 264 -14.24 6.37 -2.39
C ILE A 264 -13.90 4.88 -2.40
N ALA A 265 -13.12 4.46 -3.38
CA ALA A 265 -12.80 3.05 -3.59
C ALA A 265 -11.40 2.70 -3.06
N HIS A 266 -11.29 1.58 -2.35
CA HIS A 266 -10.02 1.02 -1.91
C HIS A 266 -10.10 -0.50 -1.73
N ALA A 267 -9.28 -1.25 -2.47
CA ALA A 267 -9.32 -2.72 -2.45
C ALA A 267 -8.67 -3.35 -1.20
N GLY A 268 -7.73 -2.66 -0.55
CA GLY A 268 -6.92 -3.21 0.55
C GLY A 268 -7.34 -2.77 1.95
N LEU A 269 -8.38 -1.92 2.09
CA LEU A 269 -8.86 -1.45 3.39
C LEU A 269 -10.20 -2.08 3.74
N ALA A 270 -10.43 -2.28 5.05
CA ALA A 270 -11.72 -2.73 5.54
C ALA A 270 -12.82 -1.69 5.27
N ASN A 271 -14.05 -2.15 5.01
CA ASN A 271 -15.16 -1.25 4.68
C ASN A 271 -15.42 -0.16 5.75
N PRO A 272 -15.37 -0.44 7.08
CA PRO A 272 -15.53 0.61 8.09
C PRO A 272 -14.48 1.72 8.00
N GLU A 273 -13.24 1.39 7.65
CA GLU A 273 -12.16 2.37 7.51
C GLU A 273 -12.40 3.29 6.30
N VAL A 274 -12.73 2.71 5.14
CA VAL A 274 -13.04 3.50 3.94
C VAL A 274 -14.32 4.32 4.13
N LYS A 275 -15.29 3.80 4.88
CA LYS A 275 -16.50 4.55 5.26
C LYS A 275 -16.16 5.77 6.10
N THR A 276 -15.33 5.63 7.14
CA THR A 276 -14.88 6.74 7.98
C THR A 276 -14.17 7.82 7.16
N LEU A 277 -13.28 7.40 6.23
CA LEU A 277 -12.64 8.32 5.29
C LEU A 277 -13.67 9.04 4.40
N ALA A 278 -14.64 8.30 3.85
CA ALA A 278 -15.68 8.87 2.99
C ALA A 278 -16.57 9.88 3.73
N GLU A 279 -16.91 9.59 4.99
CA GLU A 279 -17.65 10.50 5.88
C GLU A 279 -16.86 11.78 6.16
N GLY A 280 -15.57 11.66 6.49
CA GLY A 280 -14.69 12.80 6.73
C GLY A 280 -14.50 13.68 5.50
N LEU A 281 -14.35 13.09 4.31
CA LEU A 281 -14.24 13.83 3.06
C LEU A 281 -15.55 14.49 2.65
N LEU A 282 -16.70 13.84 2.90
CA LEU A 282 -18.01 14.41 2.67
C LEU A 282 -18.23 15.62 3.59
N ASP A 283 -17.93 15.50 4.87
CA ASP A 283 -18.04 16.61 5.83
C ASP A 283 -17.16 17.79 5.42
N ARG A 284 -15.92 17.52 5.06
CA ARG A 284 -14.97 18.52 4.56
C ARG A 284 -15.51 19.26 3.33
N SER A 285 -16.13 18.55 2.39
CA SER A 285 -16.76 19.15 1.21
C SER A 285 -17.92 20.09 1.57
N ARG A 286 -18.65 19.77 2.64
CA ARG A 286 -19.72 20.63 3.15
C ARG A 286 -19.19 21.93 3.77
N ILE A 287 -18.06 21.85 4.48
CA ILE A 287 -17.39 23.00 5.07
C ILE A 287 -16.78 23.87 3.97
N ALA A 288 -16.32 23.26 2.87
CA ALA A 288 -15.74 23.96 1.71
C ALA A 288 -16.76 24.76 0.88
N LYS A 289 -18.05 24.58 1.12
CA LYS A 289 -19.13 25.29 0.43
C LYS A 289 -18.94 26.82 0.46
N ILE A 290 -18.49 27.35 1.58
CA ILE A 290 -18.21 28.77 1.77
C ILE A 290 -16.79 28.91 2.31
N LYS A 291 -16.01 29.72 1.61
CA LYS A 291 -14.61 30.05 1.96
C LYS A 291 -14.38 31.54 1.86
N GLY A 292 -13.35 32.01 2.50
CA GLY A 292 -12.93 33.42 2.37
C GLY A 292 -12.13 33.90 3.55
N THR A 293 -11.96 35.19 3.60
CA THR A 293 -11.28 35.89 4.68
C THR A 293 -12.10 37.06 5.18
N VAL A 294 -12.07 37.31 6.46
CA VAL A 294 -12.62 38.51 7.06
C VAL A 294 -11.59 39.10 8.00
N THR A 295 -11.41 40.43 7.95
CA THR A 295 -10.50 41.15 8.84
C THR A 295 -11.33 41.97 9.84
N VAL A 296 -11.02 41.79 11.12
CA VAL A 296 -11.67 42.47 12.23
C VAL A 296 -10.62 43.17 13.10
N LEU A 297 -11.07 44.01 14.01
CA LEU A 297 -10.18 44.58 15.06
C LEU A 297 -9.50 43.43 15.83
N GLY A 298 -8.27 43.67 16.25
CA GLY A 298 -7.46 42.73 16.99
C GLY A 298 -8.21 42.13 18.18
N THR A 299 -8.20 40.81 18.31
CA THR A 299 -8.83 40.14 19.44
C THR A 299 -8.09 38.86 19.81
N PRO A 300 -7.80 38.64 21.10
CA PRO A 300 -7.21 37.39 21.56
C PRO A 300 -8.25 36.29 21.83
N LYS A 301 -9.55 36.63 21.73
CA LYS A 301 -10.66 35.73 22.14
C LYS A 301 -10.97 34.61 21.13
N LEU A 302 -10.50 34.76 19.89
CA LEU A 302 -10.77 33.80 18.83
C LEU A 302 -9.66 32.77 18.72
N LEU A 303 -10.07 31.55 18.45
CA LEU A 303 -9.19 30.42 18.15
C LEU A 303 -9.56 29.82 16.80
N HIS A 304 -8.58 29.31 16.08
CA HIS A 304 -8.85 28.46 14.92
C HIS A 304 -9.52 27.16 15.39
N ASP A 305 -10.31 26.51 14.51
CA ASP A 305 -11.30 25.47 14.84
C ASP A 305 -12.39 25.98 15.82
N SER A 306 -12.98 27.12 15.47
CA SER A 306 -14.11 27.70 16.19
C SER A 306 -15.18 28.19 15.20
N LEU A 307 -16.30 28.68 15.73
CA LEU A 307 -17.35 29.31 14.95
C LEU A 307 -17.46 30.79 15.33
N ILE A 308 -17.72 31.63 14.33
CA ILE A 308 -18.18 33.02 14.49
C ILE A 308 -19.54 33.18 13.86
N THR A 309 -20.36 34.11 14.34
CA THR A 309 -21.63 34.47 13.71
C THR A 309 -21.48 35.76 12.93
N ILE A 310 -21.82 35.74 11.63
CA ILE A 310 -21.83 36.89 10.74
C ILE A 310 -23.29 37.36 10.57
N GLN A 311 -23.57 38.61 10.89
CA GLN A 311 -24.89 39.21 10.77
C GLN A 311 -24.91 40.42 9.84
N LYS A 312 -26.08 40.72 9.27
CA LYS A 312 -26.34 41.86 8.37
C LYS A 312 -25.51 41.86 7.07
N GLY A 313 -24.82 40.77 6.75
CA GLY A 313 -24.28 40.55 5.42
C GLY A 313 -25.34 40.11 4.44
N ALA A 314 -24.98 39.86 3.16
CA ALA A 314 -25.89 39.24 2.22
C ALA A 314 -26.36 37.86 2.75
N ALA A 315 -27.61 37.48 2.42
CA ALA A 315 -28.22 36.25 2.95
C ALA A 315 -27.38 35.00 2.67
N HIS A 316 -26.68 34.96 1.54
CA HIS A 316 -25.80 33.86 1.16
C HIS A 316 -24.54 33.71 2.03
N PHE A 317 -24.16 34.77 2.76
CA PHE A 317 -22.91 34.87 3.52
C PHE A 317 -23.12 35.21 5.00
N SER A 318 -24.34 35.16 5.49
CA SER A 318 -24.69 35.37 6.89
C SER A 318 -24.88 34.02 7.61
N GLY A 319 -24.66 33.99 8.93
CA GLY A 319 -24.81 32.79 9.76
C GLY A 319 -23.53 32.39 10.47
N ASP A 320 -23.47 31.16 10.98
CA ASP A 320 -22.33 30.66 11.75
C ASP A 320 -21.23 30.12 10.81
N ALA A 321 -20.12 30.84 10.73
CA ALA A 321 -18.99 30.55 9.87
C ALA A 321 -17.90 29.78 10.63
N TYR A 322 -17.36 28.73 9.98
CA TYR A 322 -16.24 27.97 10.53
C TYR A 322 -14.91 28.68 10.29
N VAL A 323 -14.15 28.93 11.37
CA VAL A 323 -12.85 29.59 11.36
C VAL A 323 -11.75 28.52 11.29
N SER A 324 -11.11 28.37 10.14
CA SER A 324 -10.01 27.43 9.92
C SER A 324 -8.63 28.02 10.19
N GLY A 325 -8.51 29.34 10.24
CA GLY A 325 -7.25 30.01 10.50
C GLY A 325 -7.41 31.40 11.09
N ILE A 326 -6.40 31.84 11.81
CA ILE A 326 -6.32 33.17 12.44
C ILE A 326 -4.93 33.73 12.17
N ARG A 327 -4.90 34.98 11.69
CA ARG A 327 -3.68 35.73 11.50
C ARG A 327 -3.77 37.07 12.20
N HIS A 328 -2.97 37.26 13.24
CA HIS A 328 -2.82 38.53 13.89
C HIS A 328 -1.73 39.36 13.23
N ILE A 329 -2.01 40.61 12.95
CA ILE A 329 -1.06 41.59 12.41
C ILE A 329 -1.05 42.80 13.35
N ILE A 330 0.07 42.96 14.05
CA ILE A 330 0.31 44.08 14.97
C ILE A 330 1.41 44.94 14.37
N THR A 331 1.10 46.18 14.13
CA THR A 331 2.03 47.20 13.66
C THR A 331 1.99 48.42 14.62
N SER A 332 2.76 49.46 14.36
CA SER A 332 2.75 50.65 15.18
C SER A 332 1.33 51.26 15.24
N GLY A 333 0.66 51.09 16.39
CA GLY A 333 -0.66 51.64 16.66
C GLY A 333 -1.87 50.87 16.09
N THR A 334 -1.69 49.73 15.40
CA THR A 334 -2.80 48.94 14.89
C THR A 334 -2.66 47.45 15.20
N TRP A 335 -3.77 46.82 15.52
CA TRP A 335 -3.87 45.35 15.61
C TRP A 335 -5.08 44.89 14.85
N GLN A 336 -4.86 44.03 13.86
CA GLN A 336 -5.86 43.41 13.04
C GLN A 336 -5.82 41.90 13.24
N THR A 337 -7.00 41.27 13.15
CA THR A 337 -7.16 39.83 13.15
C THR A 337 -7.86 39.41 11.85
N GLU A 338 -7.13 38.76 10.96
CA GLU A 338 -7.66 38.15 9.75
C GLU A 338 -8.11 36.72 10.09
N LEU A 339 -9.33 36.39 9.77
CA LEU A 339 -9.95 35.08 9.97
C LEU A 339 -10.11 34.39 8.63
N SER A 340 -9.52 33.20 8.48
CA SER A 340 -9.79 32.34 7.33
C SER A 340 -11.03 31.49 7.60
N LEU A 341 -12.02 31.58 6.72
CA LEU A 341 -13.29 30.87 6.83
C LEU A 341 -13.36 29.66 5.91
N GLY A 342 -14.10 28.64 6.36
CA GLY A 342 -14.26 27.40 5.61
C GLY A 342 -13.05 26.48 5.68
N LEU A 343 -13.07 25.41 4.90
CA LEU A 343 -12.00 24.41 4.83
C LEU A 343 -11.77 24.01 3.38
N GLU A 344 -10.54 23.92 2.96
CA GLU A 344 -10.19 23.43 1.63
C GLU A 344 -10.60 21.95 1.45
N ALA A 345 -11.33 21.63 0.37
CA ALA A 345 -11.74 20.25 0.09
C ALA A 345 -10.56 19.34 -0.30
N LYS A 346 -9.46 19.92 -0.81
CA LYS A 346 -8.30 19.17 -1.27
C LYS A 346 -7.65 18.37 -0.14
N ARG A 347 -7.40 17.09 -0.38
CA ARG A 347 -6.74 16.19 0.58
C ARG A 347 -5.31 16.62 0.86
N TYR A 348 -4.83 16.32 2.09
CA TYR A 348 -3.47 16.64 2.53
C TYR A 348 -2.41 16.10 1.56
N VAL A 349 -2.50 14.83 1.20
CA VAL A 349 -1.56 14.16 0.25
C VAL A 349 -1.62 14.71 -1.19
N ARG A 350 -2.66 15.45 -1.55
CA ARG A 350 -2.74 16.12 -2.85
C ARG A 350 -2.28 17.58 -2.80
N LYS A 351 -2.18 18.14 -1.62
CA LYS A 351 -1.71 19.50 -1.39
C LYS A 351 -0.18 19.57 -1.35
N TYR A 352 0.44 18.55 -0.77
CA TYR A 352 1.89 18.42 -0.62
C TYR A 352 2.35 17.23 -1.45
N ASN A 353 3.08 17.48 -2.54
CA ASN A 353 3.51 16.44 -3.48
C ASN A 353 4.83 15.76 -3.09
N ASP A 354 5.52 16.32 -2.08
CA ASP A 354 6.82 15.90 -1.56
C ASP A 354 6.73 15.07 -0.28
N ILE A 355 5.53 14.52 -0.01
CA ILE A 355 5.30 13.66 1.14
C ILE A 355 5.74 12.22 0.82
N GLY A 356 6.60 11.68 1.64
CA GLY A 356 7.02 10.28 1.61
C GLY A 356 8.30 10.02 0.81
N SER A 357 8.57 8.74 0.62
CA SER A 357 9.76 8.26 -0.08
C SER A 357 9.80 8.72 -1.53
N LEU A 358 10.95 9.21 -1.95
CA LEU A 358 11.17 9.54 -3.35
C LEU A 358 11.39 8.25 -4.16
N PRO A 359 10.71 8.07 -5.28
CA PRO A 359 11.00 6.97 -6.21
C PRO A 359 12.48 6.99 -6.62
N ALA A 360 13.11 5.82 -6.74
CA ALA A 360 14.55 5.66 -6.96
C ALA A 360 15.43 6.44 -5.96
N ALA A 361 14.92 6.65 -4.74
CA ALA A 361 15.55 7.48 -3.70
C ALA A 361 15.94 8.90 -4.18
N GLY A 362 15.25 9.43 -5.19
CA GLY A 362 15.56 10.72 -5.81
C GLY A 362 16.92 10.79 -6.51
N THR A 363 17.57 9.65 -6.75
CA THR A 363 18.93 9.61 -7.36
C THR A 363 18.91 9.57 -8.89
N MET A 364 17.74 9.28 -9.48
CA MET A 364 17.52 9.26 -10.93
C MET A 364 16.03 9.38 -11.25
N ALA A 365 15.71 9.52 -12.54
CA ALA A 365 14.34 9.49 -13.01
C ALA A 365 13.71 8.11 -12.72
N PRO A 366 12.53 8.05 -12.11
CA PRO A 366 11.86 6.80 -11.77
C PRO A 366 11.30 6.09 -13.01
N MET A 367 11.32 4.77 -12.99
CA MET A 367 10.64 3.92 -13.97
C MET A 367 9.39 3.31 -13.35
N HIS A 368 8.29 4.05 -13.43
CA HIS A 368 7.00 3.64 -12.85
C HIS A 368 6.31 2.53 -13.64
N GLY A 369 5.62 1.64 -12.93
CA GLY A 369 4.76 0.62 -13.54
C GLY A 369 5.50 -0.63 -13.98
N LEU A 370 4.92 -1.29 -15.00
CA LEU A 370 5.45 -2.53 -15.58
C LEU A 370 5.92 -2.26 -17.00
N HIS A 371 7.01 -2.91 -17.39
CA HIS A 371 7.67 -2.74 -18.68
C HIS A 371 7.76 -4.08 -19.41
N ILE A 372 7.67 -4.05 -20.73
CA ILE A 372 7.94 -5.21 -21.58
C ILE A 372 9.44 -5.34 -21.78
N GLY A 373 9.95 -6.54 -21.62
CA GLY A 373 11.34 -6.89 -21.89
C GLY A 373 11.45 -8.11 -22.79
N ILE A 374 12.57 -8.21 -23.52
CA ILE A 374 12.91 -9.37 -24.33
C ILE A 374 14.18 -9.99 -23.77
N VAL A 375 14.13 -11.27 -23.44
CA VAL A 375 15.29 -12.01 -22.90
C VAL A 375 16.36 -12.14 -23.99
N LYS A 376 17.57 -11.65 -23.71
CA LYS A 376 18.71 -11.74 -24.64
C LYS A 376 19.80 -12.69 -24.18
N GLN A 377 19.90 -12.92 -22.84
CA GLN A 377 20.89 -13.83 -22.30
C GLN A 377 20.42 -14.42 -20.98
N ILE A 378 20.64 -15.71 -20.77
CA ILE A 378 20.17 -16.47 -19.59
C ILE A 378 21.31 -16.98 -18.71
N ALA A 379 22.56 -16.63 -19.05
CA ALA A 379 23.76 -17.07 -18.31
C ALA A 379 24.84 -15.99 -18.36
N GLN A 380 25.97 -16.23 -17.66
CA GLN A 380 27.14 -15.37 -17.63
C GLN A 380 26.86 -13.97 -17.01
N ASP A 381 25.99 -13.91 -15.99
CA ASP A 381 25.83 -12.69 -15.21
C ASP A 381 27.19 -12.24 -14.62
N PRO A 382 27.65 -11.02 -14.92
CA PRO A 382 28.97 -10.54 -14.46
C PRO A 382 29.12 -10.52 -12.94
N GLN A 383 27.99 -10.37 -12.22
CA GLN A 383 27.98 -10.34 -10.75
C GLN A 383 27.67 -11.71 -10.12
N LYS A 384 27.43 -12.76 -10.94
CA LYS A 384 27.11 -14.11 -10.46
C LYS A 384 25.87 -14.15 -9.53
N ASN A 385 24.88 -13.33 -9.81
CA ASN A 385 23.64 -13.22 -9.04
C ASN A 385 22.45 -13.93 -9.70
N GLU A 386 22.73 -14.86 -10.64
CA GLU A 386 21.71 -15.67 -11.35
C GLU A 386 20.63 -14.80 -12.00
N ARG A 387 21.06 -13.69 -12.66
CA ARG A 387 20.20 -12.76 -13.38
C ARG A 387 20.14 -13.07 -14.87
N LEU A 388 19.05 -12.67 -15.50
CA LEU A 388 18.86 -12.73 -16.94
C LEU A 388 19.12 -11.35 -17.55
N PHE A 389 19.75 -11.31 -18.73
CA PHE A 389 19.95 -10.07 -19.47
C PHE A 389 18.76 -9.79 -20.37
N VAL A 390 18.10 -8.66 -20.14
CA VAL A 390 16.82 -8.32 -20.76
C VAL A 390 16.93 -6.98 -21.46
N HIS A 391 16.55 -6.93 -22.73
CA HIS A 391 16.40 -5.72 -23.52
C HIS A 391 15.01 -5.12 -23.24
N LEU A 392 14.95 -3.80 -23.00
CA LEU A 392 13.72 -3.04 -22.81
C LEU A 392 13.41 -2.21 -24.07
N PRO A 393 12.55 -2.67 -25.00
CA PRO A 393 12.39 -2.03 -26.32
C PRO A 393 11.93 -0.58 -26.31
N LEU A 394 11.17 -0.18 -25.27
CA LEU A 394 10.66 1.20 -25.12
C LEU A 394 11.66 2.15 -24.44
N VAL A 395 12.78 1.62 -23.95
CA VAL A 395 13.79 2.39 -23.21
C VAL A 395 15.11 2.44 -23.96
N GLN A 396 15.46 1.34 -24.63
CA GLN A 396 16.74 1.14 -25.30
C GLN A 396 16.55 1.05 -26.81
N SER A 397 17.19 1.93 -27.55
CA SER A 397 17.10 1.96 -29.02
C SER A 397 17.90 0.85 -29.70
N ASN A 398 18.99 0.40 -29.06
CA ASN A 398 19.84 -0.65 -29.60
C ASN A 398 19.42 -2.02 -29.04
N PRO A 399 19.00 -3.00 -29.87
CA PRO A 399 18.58 -4.32 -29.43
C PRO A 399 19.65 -5.17 -28.70
N LYS A 400 20.92 -4.75 -28.77
CA LYS A 400 22.05 -5.39 -28.04
C LYS A 400 22.21 -4.85 -26.63
N GLU A 401 21.57 -3.74 -26.29
CA GLU A 401 21.55 -3.20 -24.94
C GLU A 401 20.52 -3.92 -24.09
N GLY A 402 20.75 -3.95 -22.79
CA GLY A 402 19.86 -4.58 -21.84
C GLY A 402 20.31 -4.34 -20.41
N ILE A 403 19.53 -4.86 -19.49
CA ILE A 403 19.77 -4.81 -18.05
C ILE A 403 19.72 -6.21 -17.45
N TRP A 404 20.50 -6.44 -16.41
CA TRP A 404 20.50 -7.70 -15.68
C TRP A 404 19.37 -7.74 -14.65
N CYS A 405 18.36 -8.59 -14.87
CA CYS A 405 17.14 -8.70 -14.08
C CYS A 405 17.15 -9.98 -13.24
N ARG A 406 16.70 -9.91 -11.99
CA ARG A 406 16.37 -11.09 -11.19
C ARG A 406 15.06 -11.69 -11.68
N LEU A 407 14.95 -13.02 -11.65
CA LEU A 407 13.69 -13.70 -11.97
C LEU A 407 12.91 -14.00 -10.68
N ALA A 408 11.66 -13.57 -10.62
CA ALA A 408 10.72 -14.01 -9.61
C ALA A 408 10.24 -15.43 -9.94
N SER A 409 10.14 -16.30 -8.94
CA SER A 409 9.60 -17.64 -9.05
C SER A 409 8.49 -17.83 -8.00
N PHE A 410 7.49 -18.65 -8.30
CA PHE A 410 6.43 -18.99 -7.34
C PHE A 410 6.93 -19.85 -6.15
N TYR A 411 8.10 -20.48 -6.29
CA TYR A 411 8.77 -21.21 -5.21
C TYR A 411 10.28 -21.16 -5.41
N ALA A 412 10.98 -20.49 -4.50
CA ALA A 412 12.43 -20.37 -4.53
C ALA A 412 13.00 -20.42 -3.10
N THR A 413 13.89 -21.37 -2.83
CA THR A 413 14.64 -21.50 -1.58
C THR A 413 16.04 -22.04 -1.86
N GLN A 414 16.90 -22.10 -0.85
CA GLN A 414 18.27 -22.55 -1.03
C GLN A 414 18.34 -23.98 -1.59
N LYS A 415 18.89 -24.13 -2.80
CA LYS A 415 19.06 -25.40 -3.54
C LYS A 415 17.77 -26.17 -3.81
N SER A 416 16.59 -25.53 -3.68
CA SER A 416 15.27 -26.12 -3.97
C SER A 416 14.33 -25.08 -4.57
N GLY A 417 13.31 -25.52 -5.28
CA GLY A 417 12.30 -24.63 -5.84
C GLY A 417 11.85 -25.02 -7.24
N ALA A 418 11.04 -24.15 -7.85
CA ALA A 418 10.64 -24.27 -9.24
C ALA A 418 11.68 -23.53 -10.09
N PHE A 419 12.29 -24.26 -11.02
CA PHE A 419 13.36 -23.75 -11.87
C PHE A 419 12.90 -23.75 -13.33
N PHE A 420 12.13 -22.70 -13.69
CA PHE A 420 11.63 -22.46 -15.05
C PHE A 420 12.14 -21.09 -15.49
N ILE A 421 13.13 -21.09 -16.35
CA ILE A 421 13.76 -19.88 -16.89
C ILE A 421 13.16 -19.59 -18.26
N PRO A 422 12.75 -18.35 -18.56
CA PRO A 422 12.37 -17.93 -19.90
C PRO A 422 13.48 -18.21 -20.92
N GLU A 423 13.10 -18.57 -22.13
CA GLU A 423 14.05 -18.79 -23.23
C GLU A 423 14.52 -17.44 -23.82
N ILE A 424 15.63 -17.49 -24.56
CA ILE A 424 16.11 -16.33 -25.34
C ILE A 424 15.02 -15.93 -26.35
N GLU A 425 14.78 -14.64 -26.50
CA GLU A 425 13.73 -14.00 -27.29
C GLU A 425 12.32 -14.08 -26.68
N ASP A 426 12.14 -14.69 -25.52
CA ASP A 426 10.86 -14.62 -24.82
C ASP A 426 10.54 -13.20 -24.35
N GLU A 427 9.26 -12.84 -24.44
CA GLU A 427 8.69 -11.61 -23.90
C GLU A 427 8.40 -11.78 -22.41
N VAL A 428 8.90 -10.84 -21.61
CA VAL A 428 8.79 -10.85 -20.14
C VAL A 428 8.27 -9.53 -19.61
N VAL A 429 7.61 -9.58 -18.46
CA VAL A 429 7.18 -8.40 -17.69
C VAL A 429 8.25 -8.05 -16.68
N VAL A 430 8.74 -6.82 -16.73
CA VAL A 430 9.77 -6.29 -15.82
C VAL A 430 9.18 -5.19 -14.96
N GLY A 431 9.32 -5.31 -13.64
CA GLY A 431 9.07 -4.24 -12.66
C GLY A 431 10.37 -3.80 -11.99
N PHE A 432 10.34 -2.67 -11.29
CA PHE A 432 11.50 -2.09 -10.64
C PHE A 432 11.23 -1.88 -9.15
N VAL A 433 12.11 -2.37 -8.29
CA VAL A 433 12.00 -2.13 -6.83
C VAL A 433 12.20 -0.64 -6.57
N ASN A 434 11.23 -0.02 -5.91
CA ASN A 434 11.19 1.43 -5.65
C ASN A 434 11.37 2.28 -6.94
N ASP A 435 10.84 1.79 -8.09
CA ASP A 435 10.95 2.43 -9.41
C ASP A 435 12.40 2.69 -9.87
N ASP A 436 13.39 2.02 -9.28
CA ASP A 436 14.82 2.18 -9.59
C ASP A 436 15.23 1.20 -10.70
N VAL A 437 15.63 1.74 -11.85
CA VAL A 437 16.08 0.96 -13.01
C VAL A 437 17.26 0.02 -12.70
N ARG A 438 18.00 0.26 -11.62
CA ARG A 438 19.11 -0.60 -11.16
C ARG A 438 18.65 -1.85 -10.41
N ALA A 439 17.37 -1.93 -10.05
CA ALA A 439 16.81 -3.04 -9.29
C ALA A 439 15.63 -3.73 -10.03
N PRO A 440 15.84 -4.23 -11.27
CA PRO A 440 14.80 -4.85 -12.09
C PRO A 440 14.49 -6.27 -11.62
N ILE A 441 13.20 -6.63 -11.72
CA ILE A 441 12.68 -7.97 -11.43
C ILE A 441 11.77 -8.40 -12.58
N ILE A 442 12.05 -9.57 -13.18
CA ILE A 442 11.14 -10.24 -14.09
C ILE A 442 10.03 -10.88 -13.25
N LEU A 443 8.78 -10.54 -13.52
CA LEU A 443 7.60 -11.05 -12.83
C LEU A 443 6.99 -12.28 -13.48
N GLY A 444 7.26 -12.51 -14.77
CA GLY A 444 6.79 -13.62 -15.56
C GLY A 444 6.98 -13.42 -17.05
N SER A 445 6.64 -14.43 -17.85
CA SER A 445 6.65 -14.41 -19.31
C SER A 445 5.24 -14.20 -19.88
N LEU A 446 5.14 -13.68 -21.09
CA LEU A 446 3.89 -13.39 -21.77
C LEU A 446 3.75 -14.28 -23.02
N TYR A 447 2.56 -14.85 -23.23
CA TYR A 447 2.18 -15.44 -24.50
C TYR A 447 1.67 -14.36 -25.45
N SER A 448 1.87 -14.57 -26.73
CA SER A 448 1.39 -13.70 -27.81
C SER A 448 1.01 -14.52 -29.05
N SER A 449 0.52 -13.86 -30.09
CA SER A 449 0.31 -14.51 -31.39
C SER A 449 1.61 -15.03 -32.01
N LYS A 450 2.75 -14.40 -31.72
CA LYS A 450 4.07 -14.85 -32.15
C LYS A 450 4.61 -15.98 -31.27
N HIS A 451 4.37 -15.93 -29.98
CA HIS A 451 4.78 -16.93 -28.98
C HIS A 451 3.52 -17.55 -28.35
N ALA A 452 2.86 -18.41 -29.12
CA ALA A 452 1.61 -19.03 -28.72
C ALA A 452 1.77 -19.99 -27.54
N PRO A 453 0.76 -20.13 -26.68
CA PRO A 453 0.78 -21.10 -25.59
C PRO A 453 0.83 -22.54 -26.13
N PRO A 454 1.31 -23.52 -25.33
CA PRO A 454 1.44 -24.94 -25.79
C PRO A 454 0.10 -25.60 -26.14
N ASN A 455 -0.99 -25.10 -25.57
CA ASN A 455 -2.34 -25.51 -25.87
C ASN A 455 -3.17 -24.29 -26.28
N PRO A 456 -4.07 -24.38 -27.26
CA PRO A 456 -4.96 -23.29 -27.62
C PRO A 456 -5.84 -22.90 -26.42
N MET A 457 -6.08 -21.62 -26.26
CA MET A 457 -7.03 -21.14 -25.26
C MET A 457 -8.45 -21.50 -25.69
N ASP A 458 -9.19 -22.12 -24.80
CA ASP A 458 -10.58 -22.48 -24.99
C ASP A 458 -11.41 -22.08 -23.76
N ALA A 459 -12.68 -21.75 -23.99
CA ALA A 459 -13.58 -21.27 -22.94
C ALA A 459 -13.84 -22.28 -21.81
N LYS A 460 -13.65 -23.58 -22.07
CA LYS A 460 -13.82 -24.65 -21.09
C LYS A 460 -12.62 -24.80 -20.18
N ASN A 461 -11.43 -24.30 -20.60
CA ASN A 461 -10.19 -24.34 -19.84
C ASN A 461 -9.90 -25.72 -19.20
N LEU A 462 -10.06 -26.80 -20.00
CA LEU A 462 -9.91 -28.16 -19.48
C LEU A 462 -8.44 -28.59 -19.34
N ILE A 463 -7.54 -28.04 -20.15
CA ILE A 463 -6.15 -28.49 -20.21
C ILE A 463 -5.25 -27.54 -19.40
N LYS A 464 -4.47 -28.10 -18.48
CA LYS A 464 -3.35 -27.45 -17.82
C LYS A 464 -2.10 -28.27 -18.09
N SER A 465 -1.00 -27.61 -18.50
CA SER A 465 0.21 -28.36 -18.84
C SER A 465 1.49 -27.61 -18.53
N PHE A 466 2.55 -28.40 -18.27
CA PHE A 466 3.94 -27.96 -18.37
C PHE A 466 4.52 -28.63 -19.62
N VAL A 467 5.01 -27.84 -20.55
CA VAL A 467 5.61 -28.33 -21.79
C VAL A 467 6.98 -27.69 -21.95
N SER A 468 8.03 -28.52 -21.98
CA SER A 468 9.38 -28.04 -22.23
C SER A 468 9.61 -27.73 -23.72
N ARG A 469 10.72 -27.03 -24.01
CA ARG A 469 11.14 -26.72 -25.39
C ARG A 469 11.19 -27.96 -26.27
N GLU A 470 11.71 -29.08 -25.78
CA GLU A 470 11.81 -30.37 -26.45
C GLU A 470 10.53 -31.22 -26.36
N LYS A 471 9.40 -30.58 -26.00
CA LYS A 471 8.07 -31.24 -25.94
C LYS A 471 7.97 -32.38 -24.90
N LEU A 472 8.74 -32.33 -23.83
CA LEU A 472 8.44 -33.10 -22.63
C LEU A 472 7.21 -32.46 -21.97
N GLU A 473 6.21 -33.28 -21.67
CA GLU A 473 4.87 -32.80 -21.29
C GLU A 473 4.39 -33.44 -19.98
N LEU A 474 3.88 -32.59 -19.07
CA LEU A 474 3.02 -33.02 -17.96
C LEU A 474 1.68 -32.29 -18.12
N THR A 475 0.60 -33.06 -18.32
CA THR A 475 -0.74 -32.52 -18.61
C THR A 475 -1.76 -32.99 -17.58
N PHE A 476 -2.63 -32.09 -17.15
CA PHE A 476 -3.86 -32.36 -16.42
C PHE A 476 -5.03 -32.04 -17.37
N ASN A 477 -5.96 -32.97 -17.51
CA ASN A 477 -7.18 -32.80 -18.28
C ASN A 477 -8.39 -32.92 -17.35
N ASP A 478 -9.07 -31.80 -17.10
CA ASP A 478 -10.20 -31.68 -16.17
C ASP A 478 -11.55 -32.05 -16.84
N ASN A 479 -11.56 -32.84 -17.91
CA ASN A 479 -12.81 -33.28 -18.53
C ASN A 479 -13.61 -34.12 -17.53
N LYS A 480 -14.81 -33.67 -17.17
CA LYS A 480 -15.69 -34.34 -16.20
C LYS A 480 -16.03 -35.79 -16.57
N ASP A 481 -16.09 -36.10 -17.87
CA ASP A 481 -16.41 -37.44 -18.37
C ASP A 481 -15.22 -38.41 -18.33
N GLY A 482 -14.07 -37.95 -17.84
CA GLY A 482 -12.86 -38.74 -17.66
C GLY A 482 -11.64 -37.87 -17.44
N PRO A 483 -11.42 -37.42 -16.21
CA PRO A 483 -10.19 -36.72 -15.83
C PRO A 483 -8.95 -37.58 -16.12
N GLU A 484 -7.85 -36.92 -16.48
CA GLU A 484 -6.62 -37.59 -16.88
C GLU A 484 -5.39 -36.83 -16.42
N ILE A 485 -4.38 -37.55 -15.93
CA ILE A 485 -3.01 -37.06 -15.75
C ILE A 485 -2.11 -37.80 -16.72
N ARG A 486 -1.31 -37.06 -17.49
CA ARG A 486 -0.42 -37.64 -18.50
C ARG A 486 0.98 -37.03 -18.43
N ILE A 487 1.99 -37.89 -18.41
CA ILE A 487 3.39 -37.55 -18.65
C ILE A 487 3.77 -38.15 -20.00
N LYS A 488 4.37 -37.37 -20.89
CA LYS A 488 4.68 -37.81 -22.25
C LYS A 488 6.06 -37.32 -22.70
N THR A 489 6.71 -38.14 -23.49
CA THR A 489 7.94 -37.79 -24.21
C THR A 489 7.68 -37.69 -25.72
N PRO A 490 8.49 -36.94 -26.51
CA PRO A 490 8.30 -36.77 -27.96
C PRO A 490 8.28 -38.07 -28.73
N LYS A 491 9.02 -39.10 -28.28
CA LYS A 491 9.13 -40.40 -28.94
C LYS A 491 8.04 -41.41 -28.50
N GLY A 492 7.01 -40.94 -27.81
CA GLY A 492 5.83 -41.75 -27.50
C GLY A 492 5.84 -42.46 -26.16
N GLY A 493 6.93 -42.38 -25.39
CA GLY A 493 6.92 -42.84 -24.00
C GLY A 493 5.88 -42.06 -23.19
N ARG A 494 5.03 -42.75 -22.42
CA ARG A 494 3.98 -42.11 -21.62
C ARG A 494 3.63 -42.85 -20.33
N ILE A 495 3.20 -42.09 -19.34
CA ILE A 495 2.49 -42.57 -18.15
C ILE A 495 1.15 -41.82 -18.14
N GLN A 496 0.06 -42.58 -18.07
CA GLN A 496 -1.30 -42.05 -18.14
C GLN A 496 -2.15 -42.64 -17.03
N LEU A 497 -2.77 -41.79 -16.24
CA LEU A 497 -3.80 -42.14 -15.26
C LEU A 497 -5.11 -41.58 -15.84
N SER A 498 -6.12 -42.44 -16.06
CA SER A 498 -7.35 -42.02 -16.74
C SER A 498 -8.57 -42.66 -16.08
N ASP A 499 -9.47 -41.82 -15.59
CA ASP A 499 -10.74 -42.27 -15.03
C ASP A 499 -11.68 -42.79 -16.12
N LYS A 500 -11.59 -42.24 -17.34
CA LYS A 500 -12.34 -42.72 -18.49
C LYS A 500 -11.99 -44.17 -18.83
N ASN A 501 -10.69 -44.48 -18.83
CA ASN A 501 -10.19 -45.81 -19.10
C ASN A 501 -10.17 -46.70 -17.86
N LYS A 502 -10.55 -46.16 -16.70
CA LYS A 502 -10.54 -46.82 -15.38
C LYS A 502 -9.21 -47.51 -15.10
N GLY A 503 -8.09 -46.85 -15.42
CA GLY A 503 -6.81 -47.51 -15.31
C GLY A 503 -5.58 -46.62 -15.43
N ILE A 504 -4.44 -47.28 -15.29
CA ILE A 504 -3.10 -46.69 -15.42
C ILE A 504 -2.41 -47.39 -16.57
N GLU A 505 -1.80 -46.64 -17.46
CA GLU A 505 -1.00 -47.16 -18.57
C GLU A 505 0.41 -46.55 -18.54
N ILE A 506 1.41 -47.40 -18.62
CA ILE A 506 2.82 -47.05 -18.84
C ILE A 506 3.26 -47.65 -20.15
N VAL A 507 3.75 -46.83 -21.07
CA VAL A 507 4.17 -47.29 -22.41
C VAL A 507 5.52 -46.67 -22.72
N ASP A 508 6.44 -47.47 -23.27
CA ASP A 508 7.68 -46.99 -23.86
C ASP A 508 7.56 -46.72 -25.37
N GLN A 509 8.63 -46.22 -25.97
CA GLN A 509 8.69 -45.97 -27.42
C GLN A 509 8.67 -47.23 -28.29
N ASN A 510 8.90 -48.43 -27.71
CA ASN A 510 8.94 -49.72 -28.39
C ASN A 510 7.62 -50.50 -28.23
N SER A 511 6.60 -49.86 -27.66
CA SER A 511 5.29 -50.43 -27.35
C SER A 511 5.28 -51.49 -26.24
N ASN A 512 6.35 -51.58 -25.44
CA ASN A 512 6.30 -52.34 -24.19
C ASN A 512 5.41 -51.60 -23.22
N LYS A 513 4.54 -52.31 -22.51
CA LYS A 513 3.55 -51.66 -21.66
C LYS A 513 3.20 -52.42 -20.39
N ILE A 514 2.81 -51.64 -19.38
CA ILE A 514 2.15 -52.08 -18.17
C ILE A 514 0.77 -51.44 -18.14
N VAL A 515 -0.27 -52.25 -18.04
CA VAL A 515 -1.66 -51.78 -17.96
C VAL A 515 -2.30 -52.30 -16.69
N LEU A 516 -2.83 -51.41 -15.89
CA LEU A 516 -3.68 -51.69 -14.74
C LEU A 516 -5.11 -51.27 -15.16
N SER A 517 -6.06 -52.18 -15.12
CA SER A 517 -7.44 -51.96 -15.55
C SER A 517 -8.42 -52.76 -14.70
N SER A 518 -9.72 -52.62 -14.99
CA SER A 518 -10.77 -53.44 -14.36
C SER A 518 -10.64 -54.93 -14.61
N SER A 519 -9.92 -55.32 -15.66
CA SER A 519 -9.63 -56.72 -15.99
C SER A 519 -8.36 -57.25 -15.32
N GLY A 520 -7.63 -56.42 -14.62
CA GLY A 520 -6.41 -56.77 -13.90
C GLY A 520 -5.16 -56.07 -14.41
N ILE A 521 -3.99 -56.68 -14.19
CA ILE A 521 -2.66 -56.16 -14.55
C ILE A 521 -2.12 -56.94 -15.72
N THR A 522 -1.75 -56.22 -16.77
CA THR A 522 -1.12 -56.80 -17.96
C THR A 522 0.30 -56.25 -18.12
N LEU A 523 1.29 -57.14 -18.27
CA LEU A 523 2.62 -56.82 -18.73
C LEU A 523 2.77 -57.35 -20.18
N SER A 524 3.13 -56.46 -21.09
CA SER A 524 3.26 -56.82 -22.50
C SER A 524 4.56 -56.25 -23.07
N SER A 525 5.33 -57.10 -23.75
CA SER A 525 6.55 -56.70 -24.44
C SER A 525 6.59 -57.33 -25.82
N ASN A 526 7.13 -56.63 -26.82
CA ASN A 526 7.43 -57.14 -28.13
C ASN A 526 8.72 -57.98 -28.18
N LYS A 527 9.44 -58.04 -27.05
CA LYS A 527 10.65 -58.84 -26.86
C LYS A 527 10.56 -59.59 -25.54
N ASP A 528 11.62 -59.70 -24.83
CA ASP A 528 11.70 -60.44 -23.57
C ASP A 528 11.10 -59.70 -22.38
N ILE A 529 10.54 -60.45 -21.44
CA ILE A 529 10.23 -60.00 -20.07
C ILE A 529 11.13 -60.81 -19.13
N VAL A 530 12.02 -60.15 -18.46
CA VAL A 530 12.94 -60.75 -17.48
C VAL A 530 12.51 -60.36 -16.07
N LEU A 531 12.26 -61.35 -15.21
CA LEU A 531 12.02 -61.17 -13.79
C LEU A 531 13.27 -61.65 -13.03
N ASP A 532 14.10 -60.73 -12.57
CA ASP A 532 15.32 -61.04 -11.83
C ASP A 532 15.20 -60.49 -10.40
N ALA A 533 15.30 -61.39 -9.43
CA ALA A 533 15.21 -61.01 -8.01
C ALA A 533 16.35 -61.66 -7.19
N LYS A 534 17.05 -60.87 -6.42
CA LYS A 534 18.03 -61.39 -5.45
C LYS A 534 17.41 -62.17 -4.28
N GLY A 535 16.11 -61.99 -4.06
CA GLY A 535 15.30 -62.75 -3.11
C GLY A 535 14.38 -63.76 -3.84
N SER A 536 13.17 -63.97 -3.35
CA SER A 536 12.21 -64.90 -3.90
C SER A 536 11.26 -64.25 -4.88
N ILE A 537 10.86 -64.95 -5.92
CA ILE A 537 9.68 -64.64 -6.76
C ILE A 537 8.57 -65.61 -6.36
N THR A 538 7.44 -65.09 -5.87
CA THR A 538 6.31 -65.91 -5.46
C THR A 538 5.10 -65.62 -6.40
N LEU A 539 4.57 -66.63 -7.05
CA LEU A 539 3.36 -66.58 -7.84
C LEU A 539 2.25 -67.31 -7.09
N LYS A 540 1.22 -66.57 -6.68
CA LYS A 540 0.04 -67.11 -5.95
C LYS A 540 -1.25 -66.67 -6.65
N SER A 541 -2.12 -67.63 -6.93
CA SER A 541 -3.43 -67.38 -7.48
C SER A 541 -4.47 -68.23 -6.74
N ILE A 542 -5.69 -67.72 -6.60
CA ILE A 542 -6.85 -68.47 -6.06
C ILE A 542 -7.41 -69.44 -7.13
N LYS A 543 -7.27 -69.09 -8.42
CA LYS A 543 -7.73 -69.93 -9.52
C LYS A 543 -6.53 -70.66 -10.15
N ASP A 544 -6.03 -70.18 -11.24
CA ASP A 544 -4.99 -70.86 -12.03
C ASP A 544 -3.71 -70.04 -12.13
N VAL A 545 -2.58 -70.72 -12.16
CA VAL A 545 -1.32 -70.19 -12.68
C VAL A 545 -1.03 -70.92 -13.98
N VAL A 546 -1.07 -70.20 -15.09
CA VAL A 546 -0.84 -70.77 -16.43
C VAL A 546 0.54 -70.36 -16.92
N LEU A 547 1.40 -71.32 -17.23
CA LEU A 547 2.67 -71.14 -17.91
C LEU A 547 2.58 -71.72 -19.32
N ASN A 548 2.60 -70.87 -20.33
CA ASN A 548 2.46 -71.28 -21.73
C ASN A 548 3.64 -70.80 -22.56
N GLY A 549 4.47 -71.64 -23.02
CA GLY A 549 5.62 -71.36 -23.88
C GLY A 549 5.45 -72.08 -25.20
N THR A 550 5.53 -71.39 -26.33
CA THR A 550 5.36 -71.99 -27.69
C THR A 550 6.52 -72.93 -28.02
N GLN A 551 7.70 -72.67 -27.50
CA GLN A 551 8.89 -73.48 -27.70
C GLN A 551 9.23 -74.29 -26.47
N ASN A 552 9.60 -73.68 -25.40
CA ASN A 552 10.07 -74.34 -24.19
C ASN A 552 9.55 -73.65 -22.91
N VAL A 553 9.29 -74.46 -21.87
CA VAL A 553 9.19 -74.05 -20.49
C VAL A 553 10.34 -74.72 -19.71
N ASN A 554 11.37 -73.97 -19.37
CA ASN A 554 12.54 -74.50 -18.67
C ASN A 554 12.48 -74.18 -17.16
N LEU A 555 12.47 -75.18 -16.30
CA LEU A 555 12.54 -75.07 -14.85
C LEU A 555 13.89 -75.62 -14.39
N LYS A 556 14.73 -74.78 -13.78
CA LYS A 556 16.05 -75.16 -13.28
C LYS A 556 16.23 -74.65 -11.86
N SER A 557 16.46 -75.53 -10.90
CA SER A 557 16.78 -75.20 -9.51
C SER A 557 17.48 -76.36 -8.82
N MET A 558 17.93 -76.18 -7.59
CA MET A 558 18.42 -77.29 -6.75
C MET A 558 17.28 -78.28 -6.44
N ASN A 559 16.08 -77.80 -6.15
CA ASN A 559 14.93 -78.66 -5.85
C ASN A 559 13.70 -78.14 -6.61
N ILE A 560 12.93 -79.04 -7.21
CA ILE A 560 11.61 -78.75 -7.82
C ILE A 560 10.58 -79.59 -7.06
N ASN A 561 9.70 -78.94 -6.28
CA ASN A 561 8.59 -79.60 -5.61
C ASN A 561 7.29 -79.28 -6.35
N ALA A 562 6.68 -80.27 -6.96
CA ALA A 562 5.35 -80.14 -7.60
C ALA A 562 4.37 -81.03 -6.83
N GLN A 563 3.34 -80.41 -6.23
CA GLN A 563 2.34 -81.07 -5.44
C GLN A 563 0.94 -80.71 -5.95
N ALA A 564 0.09 -81.73 -6.22
CA ALA A 564 -1.30 -81.50 -6.55
C ALA A 564 -2.20 -82.31 -5.61
N SER A 565 -3.31 -81.73 -5.13
CA SER A 565 -4.24 -82.36 -4.21
C SER A 565 -5.12 -83.43 -4.91
N MET A 566 -5.35 -83.26 -6.20
CA MET A 566 -6.21 -84.21 -6.98
C MET A 566 -5.46 -84.91 -8.10
N LYS A 567 -4.85 -84.20 -9.03
CA LYS A 567 -4.19 -84.77 -10.18
C LYS A 567 -2.99 -83.96 -10.62
N ALA A 568 -1.84 -84.63 -10.78
CA ALA A 568 -0.68 -84.13 -11.51
C ALA A 568 -0.60 -84.91 -12.83
N LEU A 569 -0.55 -84.21 -13.98
CA LEU A 569 -0.46 -84.82 -15.31
C LEU A 569 0.80 -84.30 -16.00
N LEU A 570 1.66 -85.20 -16.39
CA LEU A 570 2.78 -84.95 -17.30
C LEU A 570 2.46 -85.72 -18.61
N SER A 571 2.29 -85.00 -19.68
CA SER A 571 1.94 -85.60 -20.98
C SER A 571 2.76 -84.97 -22.09
N GLY A 572 3.34 -85.69 -22.93
CA GLY A 572 4.06 -85.28 -24.12
C GLY A 572 3.52 -86.04 -25.36
N ASN A 573 3.18 -85.33 -26.47
CA ASN A 573 2.69 -85.98 -27.66
C ASN A 573 3.75 -86.87 -28.35
N ALA A 574 5.00 -86.55 -28.25
CA ALA A 574 6.10 -87.28 -28.83
C ALA A 574 6.86 -88.15 -27.77
N CYS A 575 7.19 -87.55 -26.67
CA CYS A 575 7.94 -88.24 -25.61
C CYS A 575 7.74 -87.54 -24.26
N THR A 576 7.66 -88.34 -23.19
CA THR A 576 7.79 -87.84 -21.80
C THR A 576 8.96 -88.63 -21.19
N GLU A 577 10.07 -87.93 -20.90
CA GLU A 577 11.26 -88.49 -20.27
C GLU A 577 11.37 -88.10 -18.83
N VAL A 578 11.54 -89.01 -17.92
CA VAL A 578 11.88 -88.81 -16.52
C VAL A 578 13.19 -89.48 -16.22
N LYS A 579 14.22 -88.70 -15.91
CA LYS A 579 15.59 -89.18 -15.77
C LYS A 579 16.25 -88.72 -14.51
N SER A 580 16.98 -89.58 -13.85
CA SER A 580 17.81 -89.26 -12.67
C SER A 580 19.16 -89.92 -12.81
N SER A 581 20.23 -89.27 -12.35
CA SER A 581 21.59 -89.87 -12.27
C SER A 581 21.73 -90.87 -11.12
N MET A 582 20.85 -90.83 -10.12
CA MET A 582 20.91 -91.74 -8.96
C MET A 582 19.70 -92.69 -8.88
N ALA A 583 18.54 -92.18 -8.62
CA ALA A 583 17.33 -92.94 -8.47
C ALA A 583 16.06 -92.17 -8.93
N THR A 584 15.14 -92.89 -9.65
CA THR A 584 13.78 -92.42 -9.88
C THR A 584 12.85 -93.30 -9.05
N VAL A 585 12.15 -92.71 -8.10
CA VAL A 585 11.23 -93.49 -7.21
C VAL A 585 9.79 -93.12 -7.59
N ILE A 586 9.01 -94.07 -7.97
CA ILE A 586 7.58 -93.96 -8.24
C ILE A 586 6.83 -94.80 -7.21
N LYS A 587 5.92 -94.17 -6.45
CA LYS A 587 5.12 -94.83 -5.41
C LYS A 587 3.63 -94.51 -5.64
N GLY A 588 2.78 -95.49 -5.54
CA GLY A 588 1.33 -95.36 -5.61
C GLY A 588 0.67 -96.65 -5.16
N THR A 589 -0.62 -96.59 -4.80
CA THR A 589 -1.44 -97.78 -4.55
C THR A 589 -1.56 -98.71 -5.81
N THR A 590 -1.52 -98.10 -6.94
CA THR A 590 -1.43 -98.81 -8.24
C THR A 590 -0.48 -98.03 -9.15
N VAL A 591 0.47 -98.70 -9.77
CA VAL A 591 1.36 -98.22 -10.81
C VAL A 591 1.11 -99.02 -12.09
N LEU A 592 0.57 -98.39 -13.14
CA LEU A 592 0.35 -99.03 -14.43
C LEU A 592 1.47 -98.59 -15.38
N ILE A 593 2.18 -99.55 -15.96
CA ILE A 593 3.21 -99.35 -17.00
C ILE A 593 2.78 -100.19 -18.17
N ASN A 594 2.45 -99.56 -19.28
CA ASN A 594 2.07 -100.27 -20.53
C ASN A 594 3.27 -100.41 -21.41
#